data_44812674f6048aa33de5a1a8b56db655
#
_entry.id   44812674f6048aa33de5a1a8b56db655
#
_cell.length_a   1.000
_cell.length_b   1.000
_cell.length_c   1.000
_cell.angle_alpha   90.00
_cell.angle_beta   90.00
_cell.angle_gamma   90.00
#
_symmetry.space_group_name_H-M   'P 1'
#
loop_
_entity.id
_entity.type
_entity.pdbx_description
1 polymer ?
#
loop_
_entity_poly.entity_id
_entity_poly.type
_entity_poly.pdbx_seq_one_letter_code
_entity_poly.pdbx_strand_id
1 'polypeptide(L)' 'MNGVGVDANGEIFFQLGLSHAIGNDGEPDLVAAHKWFNLAAMKGNREAMIRRKELTNEMSPCEVSRAQREAREWIRMH' A
#
# COMPACT_ATOMS: atom_id res chain seq x y z
N MET A 1 15.11 15.23 14.81
CA MET A 1 14.65 14.93 14.57
C MET A 1 14.13 14.67 14.20
N ASN A 2 13.91 14.48 13.93
CA ASN A 2 13.43 14.22 13.58
C ASN A 2 12.62 13.77 13.30
N GLY A 3 12.83 13.54 13.43
CA GLY A 3 12.13 12.38 13.08
C GLY A 3 10.74 12.52 12.68
N VAL A 4 10.34 13.55 12.43
CA VAL A 4 8.98 13.72 12.00
C VAL A 4 8.74 13.14 10.64
N GLY A 5 9.65 12.70 10.01
CA GLY A 5 9.50 12.27 8.67
C GLY A 5 8.87 10.91 8.54
N VAL A 6 9.04 10.35 7.40
CA VAL A 6 8.52 9.06 7.03
C VAL A 6 9.37 7.98 7.70
N ASP A 7 8.70 7.01 8.28
CA ASP A 7 9.32 5.82 8.80
C ASP A 7 10.04 5.10 7.65
N ALA A 8 11.22 4.54 7.91
CA ALA A 8 11.97 3.80 6.89
C ALA A 8 11.12 2.65 6.30
N ASN A 9 10.31 2.01 7.13
CA ASN A 9 9.41 0.97 6.65
C ASN A 9 8.37 1.52 5.69
N GLY A 10 8.00 2.78 5.85
CA GLY A 10 7.08 3.43 4.93
C GLY A 10 7.63 3.45 3.52
N GLU A 11 8.91 3.72 3.37
CA GLU A 11 9.52 3.72 2.05
C GLU A 11 9.57 2.31 1.46
N ILE A 12 9.90 1.31 2.27
CA ILE A 12 9.94 -0.07 1.81
C ILE A 12 8.56 -0.52 1.36
N PHE A 13 7.53 -0.23 2.17
CA PHE A 13 6.16 -0.60 1.82
C PHE A 13 5.70 0.12 0.55
N PHE A 14 6.12 1.37 0.38
CA PHE A 14 5.77 2.12 -0.81
C PHE A 14 6.37 1.47 -2.05
N GLN A 15 7.63 1.05 -1.99
CA GLN A 15 8.27 0.38 -3.10
C GLN A 15 7.59 -0.95 -3.43
N LEU A 16 7.17 -1.69 -2.40
CA LEU A 16 6.42 -2.92 -2.63
C LEU A 16 5.10 -2.64 -3.33
N GLY A 17 4.41 -1.56 -2.92
CA GLY A 17 3.18 -1.16 -3.58
C GLY A 17 3.39 -0.85 -5.05
N LEU A 18 4.44 -0.10 -5.37
CA LEU A 18 4.75 0.23 -6.75
C LEU A 18 5.05 -1.02 -7.56
N SER A 19 5.80 -1.94 -6.99
CA SER A 19 6.18 -3.18 -7.66
C SER A 19 4.95 -3.98 -8.05
N HIS A 20 4.01 -4.14 -7.13
CA HIS A 20 2.78 -4.87 -7.42
C HIS A 20 1.87 -4.13 -8.38
N ALA A 21 1.87 -2.80 -8.31
CA ALA A 21 1.05 -2.00 -9.22
C ALA A 21 1.53 -2.11 -10.66
N ILE A 22 2.83 -2.25 -10.86
CA ILE A 22 3.41 -2.39 -12.18
C ILE A 22 3.31 -3.82 -12.70
N GLY A 23 3.39 -4.80 -11.80
CA GLY A 23 3.33 -6.19 -12.18
C GLY A 23 4.64 -6.68 -12.80
N ASN A 24 5.73 -6.59 -12.03
CA ASN A 24 7.06 -6.94 -12.54
C ASN A 24 7.16 -8.31 -13.17
N ASP A 25 6.45 -9.28 -12.62
CA ASP A 25 6.54 -10.67 -13.08
C ASP A 25 5.30 -11.11 -13.83
N GLY A 26 4.47 -10.18 -14.24
CA GLY A 26 3.25 -10.55 -14.93
C GLY A 26 2.23 -9.44 -14.81
N GLU A 27 1.02 -9.81 -14.43
CA GLU A 27 -0.06 -8.84 -14.34
C GLU A 27 -0.01 -8.05 -13.06
N PRO A 28 -0.41 -6.78 -13.10
CA PRO A 28 -0.52 -5.99 -11.87
C PRO A 28 -1.46 -6.67 -10.88
N ASP A 29 -1.10 -6.56 -9.60
CA ASP A 29 -1.93 -7.06 -8.52
C ASP A 29 -2.38 -5.85 -7.70
N LEU A 30 -3.55 -5.34 -8.03
CA LEU A 30 -4.02 -4.10 -7.42
C LEU A 30 -4.38 -4.29 -5.95
N VAL A 31 -4.84 -5.46 -5.56
CA VAL A 31 -5.14 -5.73 -4.16
C VAL A 31 -3.86 -5.67 -3.33
N ALA A 32 -2.81 -6.35 -3.80
CA ALA A 32 -1.53 -6.32 -3.10
C ALA A 32 -0.94 -4.90 -3.09
N ALA A 33 -1.02 -4.20 -4.22
CA ALA A 33 -0.50 -2.84 -4.28
C ALA A 33 -1.22 -1.93 -3.29
N HIS A 34 -2.54 -2.01 -3.23
CA HIS A 34 -3.34 -1.19 -2.32
C HIS A 34 -2.98 -1.51 -0.87
N LYS A 35 -2.82 -2.79 -0.56
CA LYS A 35 -2.41 -3.21 0.78
C LYS A 35 -1.11 -2.54 1.19
N TRP A 36 -0.09 -2.61 0.34
CA TRP A 36 1.21 -2.04 0.67
C TRP A 36 1.20 -0.52 0.73
N PHE A 37 0.45 0.14 -0.18
CA PHE A 37 0.29 1.58 -0.10
C PHE A 37 -0.42 1.99 1.19
N ASN A 38 -1.40 1.19 1.62
CA ASN A 38 -2.11 1.46 2.86
C ASN A 38 -1.16 1.39 4.05
N LEU A 39 -0.32 0.36 4.09
CA LEU A 39 0.67 0.22 5.16
C LEU A 39 1.70 1.34 5.12
N ALA A 40 2.13 1.73 3.92
CA ALA A 40 3.07 2.84 3.77
C ALA A 40 2.46 4.15 4.26
N ALA A 41 1.19 4.37 3.94
CA ALA A 41 0.49 5.59 4.37
C ALA A 41 0.42 5.65 5.88
N MET A 42 0.20 4.51 6.54
CA MET A 42 0.15 4.45 8.00
C MET A 42 1.49 4.81 8.63
N LYS A 43 2.58 4.65 7.87
CA LYS A 43 3.92 5.01 8.34
C LYS A 43 4.29 6.45 7.95
N GLY A 44 3.35 7.21 7.43
CA GLY A 44 3.55 8.60 7.13
C GLY A 44 3.93 8.91 5.70
N ASN A 45 3.89 7.94 4.80
CA ASN A 45 4.24 8.17 3.41
C ASN A 45 3.07 8.82 2.68
N ARG A 46 3.21 10.10 2.35
CA ARG A 46 2.13 10.86 1.72
C ARG A 46 1.86 10.42 0.29
N GLU A 47 2.93 10.08 -0.43
CA GLU A 47 2.78 9.63 -1.81
C GLU A 47 1.95 8.36 -1.86
N ALA A 48 2.13 7.48 -0.86
CA ALA A 48 1.36 6.26 -0.78
C ALA A 48 -0.13 6.54 -0.62
N MET A 49 -0.49 7.57 0.11
CA MET A 49 -1.89 7.93 0.28
C MET A 49 -2.50 8.31 -1.07
N ILE A 50 -1.75 9.06 -1.86
CA ILE A 50 -2.22 9.49 -3.18
C ILE A 50 -2.36 8.28 -4.10
N ARG A 51 -1.35 7.41 -4.12
CA ARG A 51 -1.39 6.22 -4.95
C ARG A 51 -2.52 5.29 -4.57
N ARG A 52 -2.74 5.12 -3.25
CA ARG A 52 -3.82 4.27 -2.78
C ARG A 52 -5.17 4.78 -3.27
N LYS A 53 -5.37 6.09 -3.21
CA LYS A 53 -6.62 6.68 -3.66
C LYS A 53 -6.82 6.47 -5.16
N GLU A 54 -5.77 6.63 -5.93
CA GLU A 54 -5.84 6.42 -7.37
C GLU A 54 -6.22 4.98 -7.68
N LEU A 55 -5.62 4.02 -6.98
CA LEU A 55 -5.96 2.61 -7.18
C LEU A 55 -7.42 2.32 -6.82
N THR A 56 -7.90 2.93 -5.76
CA THR A 56 -9.28 2.71 -5.32
C THR A 56 -10.26 3.03 -6.44
N ASN A 57 -9.94 4.00 -7.28
CA ASN A 57 -10.80 4.37 -8.39
C ASN A 57 -10.86 3.29 -9.49
N GLU A 58 -9.88 2.41 -9.52
CA GLU A 58 -9.81 1.35 -10.53
C GLU A 58 -10.24 -0.01 -9.98
N MET A 59 -10.49 -0.09 -8.69
CA MET A 59 -10.78 -1.36 -8.02
C MET A 59 -12.26 -1.45 -7.69
N SER A 60 -12.76 -2.68 -7.61
CA SER A 60 -14.13 -2.87 -7.14
C SER A 60 -14.17 -2.67 -5.63
N PRO A 61 -15.36 -2.38 -5.08
CA PRO A 61 -15.48 -2.28 -3.61
C PRO A 61 -15.03 -3.54 -2.90
N CYS A 62 -15.27 -4.69 -3.49
CA CYS A 62 -14.86 -5.97 -2.91
C CYS A 62 -13.35 -6.07 -2.85
N GLU A 63 -12.66 -5.64 -3.90
CA GLU A 63 -11.20 -5.65 -3.92
C GLU A 63 -10.62 -4.69 -2.90
N VAL A 64 -11.22 -3.51 -2.76
CA VAL A 64 -10.76 -2.54 -1.76
C VAL A 64 -10.91 -3.11 -0.36
N SER A 65 -12.06 -3.72 -0.07
CA SER A 65 -12.30 -4.34 1.23
C SER A 65 -11.28 -5.43 1.51
N ARG A 66 -10.98 -6.22 0.50
CA ARG A 66 -10.00 -7.29 0.65
C ARG A 66 -8.61 -6.73 0.97
N ALA A 67 -8.21 -5.69 0.24
CA ALA A 67 -6.91 -5.07 0.47
C ALA A 67 -6.81 -4.51 1.88
N GLN A 68 -7.87 -3.86 2.34
CA GLN A 68 -7.89 -3.30 3.69
C GLN A 68 -7.80 -4.40 4.74
N ARG A 69 -8.50 -5.49 4.54
CA ARG A 69 -8.45 -6.62 5.47
C ARG A 69 -7.05 -7.23 5.51
N GLU A 70 -6.44 -7.39 4.34
CA GLU A 70 -5.09 -7.96 4.29
C GLU A 70 -4.06 -7.05 4.97
N ALA A 71 -4.24 -5.74 4.85
CA ALA A 71 -3.35 -4.81 5.54
C ALA A 71 -3.49 -4.95 7.05
N ARG A 72 -4.73 -5.05 7.55
CA ARG A 72 -4.96 -5.23 8.98
C ARG A 72 -4.38 -6.55 9.48
N GLU A 73 -4.52 -7.60 8.69
CA GLU A 73 -3.97 -8.90 9.07
C GLU A 73 -2.45 -8.86 9.13
N TRP A 74 -1.84 -8.16 8.18
CA TRP A 74 -0.39 -8.02 8.18
C TRP A 74 0.09 -7.33 9.46
N ILE A 75 -0.60 -6.27 9.86
CA ILE A 75 -0.26 -5.55 11.09
C ILE A 75 -0.35 -6.46 12.31
N ARG A 76 -1.40 -7.26 12.39
CA ARG A 76 -1.58 -8.17 13.51
C ARG A 76 -0.48 -9.21 13.61
N MET A 77 0.08 -9.62 12.48
CA MET A 77 1.07 -10.69 12.47
C MET A 77 2.50 -10.17 12.59
N HIS A 78 2.69 -8.90 12.45
CA HIS A 78 4.01 -8.29 12.51
C HIS A 78 4.00 -7.13 13.48
#